data_83b50ca1a6940d35263f3bd0cdfc9812
#
_entry.id   83b50ca1a6940d35263f3bd0cdfc9812
#
_cell.length_a   1.000
_cell.length_b   1.000
_cell.length_c   1.000
_cell.angle_alpha   90.00
_cell.angle_beta   90.00
_cell.angle_gamma   90.00
#
_symmetry.space_group_name_H-M   'P 1'
#
loop_
_entity.id
_entity.type
_entity.pdbx_description
1 polymer ?
#
loop_
_entity_poly.entity_id
_entity_poly.type
_entity_poly.pdbx_seq_one_letter_code
_entity_poly.pdbx_strand_id
1 'polypeptide(L)'
;MRAAAAVIGMYLVIRLIWVAQTVFLTAFLGILFGLAVSAGVDWLRVRIRLPRGLLAAIIVLGSAGAIVEFFVISGPVLATQSRELRTKLPEAIDKIDTWLQARQNGFLGSLVGGRSGSSTVGTPSTPPPQPGRAIPNAPKPPAPDSALAAANQAGQTQTAGGAQGPPQTLRERILGQLAGLSRYLFGFVSSTIAVVAGLVLILVLSIYVGADPDTYHDGLMLLFPRPWRKRGGEVLTAISIALRKWLVTQLIAMVVIGVVSTVVLLILGVKAAVPLGVIAGLLEFIPTVGPILSALPAVAMGFVDSPEKALAVVIAYIAIQQMENYLLIPFLMREGVDLPPALTIIAQALMALIFGFLGLLCAVPALAATMVAVKMLYVQDVVGEPVEVFEELDDDD
;
A
#
# COMPACT_ATOMS: atom_id res chain seq x y z
N MET A 1 -6.47 34.47 29.52
CA MET A 1 -5.12 33.91 29.42
C MET A 1 -5.08 32.40 29.67
N ARG A 2 -5.65 31.84 30.76
CA ARG A 2 -5.61 30.37 31.04
C ARG A 2 -6.27 29.53 29.96
N ALA A 3 -7.43 29.93 29.43
CA ALA A 3 -8.12 29.19 28.37
C ALA A 3 -7.33 29.17 27.03
N ALA A 4 -6.72 30.31 26.66
CA ALA A 4 -5.89 30.40 25.47
C ALA A 4 -4.63 29.51 25.57
N ALA A 5 -3.99 29.49 26.74
CA ALA A 5 -2.84 28.63 27.01
C ALA A 5 -3.22 27.14 26.97
N ALA A 6 -4.42 26.76 27.47
CA ALA A 6 -4.92 25.41 27.39
C ALA A 6 -5.20 24.95 25.94
N VAL A 7 -5.80 25.81 25.10
CA VAL A 7 -6.05 25.54 23.69
C VAL A 7 -4.72 25.42 22.92
N ILE A 8 -3.77 26.29 23.14
CA ILE A 8 -2.43 26.21 22.52
C ILE A 8 -1.71 24.95 22.97
N GLY A 9 -1.75 24.62 24.27
CA GLY A 9 -1.18 23.36 24.80
C GLY A 9 -1.77 22.13 24.16
N MET A 10 -3.11 22.07 24.06
CA MET A 10 -3.82 20.96 23.40
C MET A 10 -3.45 20.86 21.92
N TYR A 11 -3.38 21.98 21.20
CA TYR A 11 -2.95 22.01 19.81
C TYR A 11 -1.52 21.49 19.63
N LEU A 12 -0.59 21.91 20.49
CA LEU A 12 0.80 21.45 20.45
C LEU A 12 0.91 19.95 20.75
N VAL A 13 0.15 19.44 21.70
CA VAL A 13 0.10 17.99 22.01
C VAL A 13 -0.44 17.19 20.82
N ILE A 14 -1.55 17.63 20.23
CA ILE A 14 -2.11 16.98 19.03
C ILE A 14 -1.09 16.99 17.90
N ARG A 15 -0.44 18.13 17.66
CA ARG A 15 0.57 18.26 16.61
C ARG A 15 1.81 17.40 16.90
N LEU A 16 2.23 17.29 18.16
CA LEU A 16 3.32 16.41 18.56
C LEU A 16 2.98 14.93 18.30
N ILE A 17 1.76 14.50 18.65
CA ILE A 17 1.28 13.13 18.35
C ILE A 17 1.29 12.89 16.84
N TRP A 18 0.83 13.86 16.04
CA TRP A 18 0.84 13.76 14.57
C TRP A 18 2.25 13.67 13.97
N VAL A 19 3.21 14.38 14.52
CA VAL A 19 4.62 14.28 14.07
C VAL A 19 5.25 12.97 14.57
N ALA A 20 4.93 12.55 15.78
CA ALA A 20 5.48 11.36 16.40
C ALA A 20 4.95 10.06 15.75
N GLN A 21 3.75 10.06 15.13
CA GLN A 21 3.13 8.87 14.53
C GLN A 21 4.07 8.17 13.52
N THR A 22 4.77 8.92 12.69
CA THR A 22 5.71 8.38 11.70
C THR A 22 6.85 7.62 12.39
N VAL A 23 7.38 8.18 13.47
CA VAL A 23 8.45 7.55 14.27
C VAL A 23 7.94 6.27 14.94
N PHE A 24 6.73 6.30 15.51
CA PHE A 24 6.12 5.11 16.13
C PHE A 24 5.86 3.99 15.13
N LEU A 25 5.30 4.30 13.96
CA LEU A 25 5.07 3.30 12.92
C LEU A 25 6.38 2.74 12.36
N THR A 26 7.38 3.60 12.15
CA THR A 26 8.71 3.17 11.70
C THR A 26 9.39 2.32 12.76
N ALA A 27 9.27 2.68 14.06
CA ALA A 27 9.78 1.88 15.16
C ALA A 27 9.05 0.53 15.26
N PHE A 28 7.72 0.50 15.08
CA PHE A 28 6.95 -0.74 15.03
C PHE A 28 7.44 -1.67 13.92
N LEU A 29 7.70 -1.15 12.71
CA LEU A 29 8.30 -1.94 11.63
C LEU A 29 9.70 -2.44 12.02
N GLY A 30 10.53 -1.60 12.64
CA GLY A 30 11.85 -2.00 13.11
C GLY A 30 11.80 -3.14 14.15
N ILE A 31 10.87 -3.07 15.10
CA ILE A 31 10.63 -4.14 16.09
C ILE A 31 10.11 -5.39 15.38
N LEU A 32 9.16 -5.26 14.47
CA LEU A 32 8.61 -6.36 13.68
C LEU A 32 9.70 -7.13 12.92
N PHE A 33 10.56 -6.40 12.19
CA PHE A 33 11.71 -7.01 11.52
C PHE A 33 12.70 -7.59 12.51
N GLY A 34 12.93 -6.95 13.67
CA GLY A 34 13.79 -7.46 14.75
C GLY A 34 13.31 -8.81 15.28
N LEU A 35 12.01 -9.00 15.47
CA LEU A 35 11.41 -10.27 15.87
C LEU A 35 11.67 -11.38 14.83
N ALA A 36 11.57 -11.08 13.54
CA ALA A 36 11.92 -12.05 12.50
C ALA A 36 13.41 -12.35 12.46
N VAL A 37 14.26 -11.32 12.66
CA VAL A 37 15.72 -11.47 12.75
C VAL A 37 16.11 -12.35 13.93
N SER A 38 15.47 -12.22 15.09
CA SER A 38 15.73 -13.06 16.26
C SER A 38 15.56 -14.55 15.94
N ALA A 39 14.53 -14.90 15.12
CA ALA A 39 14.35 -16.27 14.62
C ALA A 39 15.55 -16.79 13.83
N GLY A 40 16.03 -15.94 12.89
CA GLY A 40 17.21 -16.26 12.11
C GLY A 40 18.48 -16.39 12.98
N VAL A 41 18.59 -15.53 13.99
CA VAL A 41 19.70 -15.59 14.97
C VAL A 41 19.67 -16.90 15.75
N ASP A 42 18.50 -17.30 16.25
CA ASP A 42 18.35 -18.55 17.03
C ASP A 42 18.69 -19.76 16.15
N TRP A 43 18.20 -19.82 14.92
CA TRP A 43 18.51 -20.88 13.97
C TRP A 43 20.02 -20.93 13.60
N LEU A 44 20.66 -19.76 13.42
CA LEU A 44 22.05 -19.68 13.00
C LEU A 44 23.01 -19.98 14.17
N ARG A 45 22.61 -19.62 15.40
CA ARG A 45 23.41 -19.84 16.62
C ARG A 45 23.66 -21.32 16.90
N VAL A 46 22.73 -22.20 16.52
CA VAL A 46 22.93 -23.67 16.65
C VAL A 46 24.11 -24.14 15.78
N ARG A 47 24.39 -23.43 14.69
CA ARG A 47 25.43 -23.79 13.70
C ARG A 47 26.72 -22.98 13.87
N ILE A 48 26.60 -21.73 14.30
CA ILE A 48 27.72 -20.77 14.35
C ILE A 48 27.80 -20.18 15.76
N ARG A 49 28.95 -20.40 16.44
CA ARG A 49 29.19 -19.91 17.80
C ARG A 49 29.63 -18.44 17.83
N LEU A 50 28.79 -17.55 17.34
CA LEU A 50 29.02 -16.11 17.40
C LEU A 50 28.06 -15.44 18.40
N PRO A 51 28.42 -14.28 18.96
CA PRO A 51 27.50 -13.51 19.83
C PRO A 51 26.24 -13.07 19.09
N ARG A 52 25.09 -13.09 19.78
CA ARG A 52 23.76 -12.78 19.19
C ARG A 52 23.74 -11.46 18.43
N GLY A 53 24.36 -10.42 18.99
CA GLY A 53 24.41 -9.10 18.34
C GLY A 53 25.15 -9.11 17.01
N LEU A 54 26.24 -9.88 16.90
CA LEU A 54 26.97 -10.01 15.64
C LEU A 54 26.16 -10.80 14.60
N LEU A 55 25.47 -11.87 15.01
CA LEU A 55 24.60 -12.65 14.14
C LEU A 55 23.42 -11.79 13.64
N ALA A 56 22.77 -11.02 14.51
CA ALA A 56 21.72 -10.09 14.14
C ALA A 56 22.21 -9.05 13.12
N ALA A 57 23.38 -8.46 13.36
CA ALA A 57 23.98 -7.51 12.42
C ALA A 57 24.30 -8.17 11.06
N ILE A 58 24.84 -9.39 11.05
CA ILE A 58 25.14 -10.14 9.82
C ILE A 58 23.84 -10.42 9.04
N ILE A 59 22.78 -10.85 9.71
CA ILE A 59 21.49 -11.14 9.06
C ILE A 59 20.90 -9.85 8.48
N VAL A 60 20.82 -8.77 9.27
CA VAL A 60 20.21 -7.51 8.83
C VAL A 60 21.04 -6.85 7.73
N LEU A 61 22.34 -6.68 7.94
CA LEU A 61 23.22 -6.05 6.95
C LEU A 61 23.42 -6.95 5.73
N GLY A 62 23.48 -8.27 5.94
CA GLY A 62 23.57 -9.25 4.86
C GLY A 62 22.30 -9.24 3.99
N SER A 63 21.10 -9.21 4.60
CA SER A 63 19.84 -9.11 3.84
C SER A 63 19.71 -7.76 3.13
N ALA A 64 20.06 -6.66 3.79
CA ALA A 64 20.11 -5.34 3.15
C ALA A 64 21.13 -5.31 2.00
N GLY A 65 22.32 -5.88 2.20
CA GLY A 65 23.34 -6.03 1.16
C GLY A 65 22.86 -6.87 -0.02
N ALA A 66 22.22 -8.02 0.25
CA ALA A 66 21.65 -8.88 -0.78
C ALA A 66 20.55 -8.17 -1.60
N ILE A 67 19.70 -7.36 -0.95
CA ILE A 67 18.72 -6.52 -1.65
C ILE A 67 19.42 -5.49 -2.54
N VAL A 68 20.42 -4.80 -2.03
CA VAL A 68 21.21 -3.83 -2.81
C VAL A 68 21.90 -4.52 -3.99
N GLU A 69 22.56 -5.66 -3.74
CA GLU A 69 23.22 -6.46 -4.78
C GLU A 69 22.23 -6.92 -5.86
N PHE A 70 21.06 -7.42 -5.46
CA PHE A 70 19.99 -7.76 -6.39
C PHE A 70 19.60 -6.57 -7.28
N PHE A 71 19.42 -5.38 -6.71
CA PHE A 71 19.10 -4.17 -7.51
C PHE A 71 20.27 -3.68 -8.37
N VAL A 72 21.51 -3.86 -7.94
CA VAL A 72 22.70 -3.54 -8.73
C VAL A 72 22.82 -4.48 -9.93
N ILE A 73 22.69 -5.79 -9.73
CA ILE A 73 22.77 -6.80 -10.79
C ILE A 73 21.58 -6.70 -11.74
N SER A 74 20.38 -6.57 -11.21
CA SER A 74 19.15 -6.47 -11.99
C SER A 74 18.91 -5.06 -12.54
N GLY A 75 19.62 -4.06 -12.02
CA GLY A 75 19.43 -2.65 -12.33
C GLY A 75 19.46 -2.30 -13.84
N PRO A 76 20.40 -2.78 -14.62
CA PRO A 76 20.41 -2.53 -16.09
C PRO A 76 19.16 -3.10 -16.78
N VAL A 77 18.75 -4.32 -16.41
CA VAL A 77 17.54 -4.96 -16.95
C VAL A 77 16.29 -4.22 -16.47
N LEU A 78 16.23 -3.89 -15.19
CA LEU A 78 15.13 -3.11 -14.61
C LEU A 78 15.03 -1.72 -15.22
N ALA A 79 16.17 -1.04 -15.45
CA ALA A 79 16.21 0.29 -16.05
C ALA A 79 15.74 0.30 -17.52
N THR A 80 16.17 -0.67 -18.32
CA THR A 80 15.74 -0.78 -19.71
C THR A 80 14.26 -1.13 -19.82
N GLN A 81 13.80 -2.12 -19.06
CA GLN A 81 12.41 -2.55 -19.07
C GLN A 81 11.47 -1.54 -18.39
N SER A 82 11.92 -0.80 -17.36
CA SER A 82 11.11 0.26 -16.75
C SER A 82 10.95 1.48 -17.67
N ARG A 83 11.95 1.80 -18.51
CA ARG A 83 11.78 2.80 -19.58
C ARG A 83 10.75 2.35 -20.60
N GLU A 84 10.79 1.08 -20.99
CA GLU A 84 9.79 0.50 -21.89
C GLU A 84 8.37 0.55 -21.26
N LEU A 85 8.25 0.24 -19.97
CA LEU A 85 7.00 0.39 -19.23
C LEU A 85 6.48 1.83 -19.25
N ARG A 86 7.35 2.82 -18.95
CA ARG A 86 6.98 4.24 -18.93
C ARG A 86 6.53 4.76 -20.32
N THR A 87 7.15 4.29 -21.39
CA THR A 87 6.80 4.73 -22.75
C THR A 87 5.54 4.03 -23.27
N LYS A 88 5.32 2.77 -22.91
CA LYS A 88 4.22 1.96 -23.44
C LYS A 88 2.96 1.99 -22.57
N LEU A 89 3.06 2.34 -21.28
CA LEU A 89 1.87 2.43 -20.42
C LEU A 89 0.84 3.47 -20.92
N PRO A 90 1.23 4.69 -21.35
CA PRO A 90 0.27 5.61 -21.97
C PRO A 90 -0.34 5.05 -23.25
N GLU A 91 0.47 4.41 -24.12
CA GLU A 91 -0.02 3.74 -25.35
C GLU A 91 -1.04 2.63 -25.03
N ALA A 92 -0.79 1.86 -23.97
CA ALA A 92 -1.73 0.85 -23.49
C ALA A 92 -3.08 1.45 -23.10
N ILE A 93 -3.05 2.54 -22.35
CA ILE A 93 -4.28 3.25 -21.92
C ILE A 93 -5.05 3.78 -23.12
N ASP A 94 -4.37 4.37 -24.10
CA ASP A 94 -5.00 4.87 -25.33
C ASP A 94 -5.61 3.72 -26.16
N LYS A 95 -4.96 2.56 -26.22
CA LYS A 95 -5.51 1.36 -26.87
C LYS A 95 -6.74 0.82 -26.14
N ILE A 96 -6.73 0.80 -24.81
CA ILE A 96 -7.87 0.40 -23.99
C ILE A 96 -9.07 1.33 -24.26
N ASP A 97 -8.84 2.65 -24.26
CA ASP A 97 -9.88 3.64 -24.56
C ASP A 97 -10.47 3.43 -25.96
N THR A 98 -9.62 3.27 -26.97
CA THR A 98 -10.06 3.03 -28.36
C THR A 98 -10.87 1.73 -28.47
N TRP A 99 -10.41 0.67 -27.83
CA TRP A 99 -11.08 -0.62 -27.84
C TRP A 99 -12.44 -0.58 -27.11
N LEU A 100 -12.54 0.13 -25.98
CA LEU A 100 -13.79 0.35 -25.26
C LEU A 100 -14.77 1.18 -26.08
N GLN A 101 -14.30 2.25 -26.73
CA GLN A 101 -15.14 3.09 -27.60
C GLN A 101 -15.69 2.31 -28.80
N ALA A 102 -14.86 1.45 -29.41
CA ALA A 102 -15.29 0.60 -30.53
C ALA A 102 -16.38 -0.42 -30.13
N ARG A 103 -16.48 -0.75 -28.83
CA ARG A 103 -17.47 -1.70 -28.30
C ARG A 103 -18.59 -1.06 -27.46
N GLN A 104 -18.69 0.28 -27.40
CA GLN A 104 -19.73 0.99 -26.66
C GLN A 104 -21.16 0.63 -27.10
N ASN A 105 -21.38 0.13 -28.30
CA ASN A 105 -22.68 -0.30 -28.80
C ASN A 105 -23.05 -1.74 -28.40
N GLY A 106 -22.24 -2.44 -27.58
CA GLY A 106 -22.49 -3.81 -27.10
C GLY A 106 -22.81 -3.86 -25.58
N PHE A 107 -22.98 -5.09 -25.09
CA PHE A 107 -23.27 -5.39 -23.67
C PHE A 107 -22.34 -4.68 -22.66
N LEU A 108 -21.06 -4.47 -23.02
CA LEU A 108 -20.11 -3.74 -22.18
C LEU A 108 -20.42 -2.24 -22.08
N GLY A 109 -21.03 -1.64 -23.09
CA GLY A 109 -21.47 -0.24 -23.04
C GLY A 109 -22.55 -0.01 -22.00
N SER A 110 -23.41 -0.99 -21.74
CA SER A 110 -24.45 -0.91 -20.70
C SER A 110 -23.88 -1.04 -19.28
N LEU A 111 -22.73 -1.68 -19.11
CA LEU A 111 -22.05 -1.85 -17.80
C LEU A 111 -21.18 -0.64 -17.44
N VAL A 112 -20.51 -0.01 -18.41
CA VAL A 112 -19.60 1.12 -18.20
C VAL A 112 -20.30 2.48 -18.39
N GLY A 113 -21.33 2.53 -19.25
CA GLY A 113 -22.14 3.71 -19.56
C GLY A 113 -23.37 3.85 -18.67
N GLY A 114 -23.20 3.73 -17.35
CA GLY A 114 -24.28 4.01 -16.41
C GLY A 114 -24.84 5.44 -16.55
N ARG A 115 -26.00 5.58 -17.22
CA ARG A 115 -26.85 6.77 -17.28
C ARG A 115 -26.30 7.98 -18.03
N SER A 116 -26.19 7.87 -19.35
CA SER A 116 -26.46 9.01 -20.22
C SER A 116 -27.73 8.70 -20.97
N GLY A 117 -28.86 8.98 -20.35
CA GLY A 117 -30.15 8.97 -20.99
C GLY A 117 -30.20 10.09 -22.04
N SER A 118 -29.91 9.77 -23.27
CA SER A 118 -30.25 10.64 -24.41
C SER A 118 -31.76 10.54 -24.64
N SER A 119 -32.49 11.41 -23.96
CA SER A 119 -33.84 11.78 -24.40
C SER A 119 -33.68 12.53 -25.71
N THR A 120 -33.88 11.85 -26.83
CA THR A 120 -34.13 12.50 -28.12
C THR A 120 -35.51 13.20 -28.06
N VAL A 121 -35.52 14.40 -27.52
CA VAL A 121 -36.62 15.34 -27.76
C VAL A 121 -36.30 16.04 -29.08
N GLY A 122 -37.18 15.86 -30.05
CA GLY A 122 -37.07 16.44 -31.37
C GLY A 122 -36.87 17.97 -31.33
N THR A 123 -35.80 18.42 -31.96
CA THR A 123 -35.54 19.82 -32.21
C THR A 123 -36.51 20.35 -33.28
N PRO A 124 -37.28 21.41 -33.00
CA PRO A 124 -37.94 22.15 -34.05
C PRO A 124 -36.87 22.88 -34.88
N SER A 125 -36.97 22.71 -36.19
CA SER A 125 -36.15 23.41 -37.20
C SER A 125 -36.32 24.93 -37.11
N THR A 126 -35.25 25.63 -36.77
CA THR A 126 -35.15 27.10 -36.86
C THR A 126 -34.68 27.47 -38.27
N PRO A 127 -35.35 28.44 -38.96
CA PRO A 127 -34.94 28.89 -40.29
C PRO A 127 -33.66 29.73 -40.25
N PRO A 128 -32.93 29.85 -41.40
CA PRO A 128 -31.63 30.51 -41.45
C PRO A 128 -31.73 32.02 -41.20
N PRO A 129 -30.71 32.67 -40.61
CA PRO A 129 -30.74 34.10 -40.31
C PRO A 129 -30.60 34.96 -41.59
N GLN A 130 -31.48 35.95 -41.70
CA GLN A 130 -31.41 36.99 -42.75
C GLN A 130 -30.28 38.00 -42.44
N PRO A 131 -29.55 38.52 -43.44
CA PRO A 131 -28.52 39.52 -43.24
C PRO A 131 -29.13 40.92 -43.14
N GLY A 132 -28.75 41.67 -42.12
CA GLY A 132 -28.85 43.11 -42.11
C GLY A 132 -29.84 43.73 -41.13
N ARG A 133 -29.37 43.96 -39.89
CA ARG A 133 -29.82 45.17 -39.14
C ARG A 133 -28.70 45.56 -38.16
N ALA A 134 -28.06 46.69 -38.45
CA ALA A 134 -27.08 47.32 -37.59
C ALA A 134 -27.75 47.82 -36.29
N ILE A 135 -27.21 47.48 -35.16
CA ILE A 135 -27.58 48.03 -33.85
C ILE A 135 -26.58 49.14 -33.51
N PRO A 136 -27.01 50.41 -33.36
CA PRO A 136 -26.14 51.47 -32.85
C PRO A 136 -26.07 51.39 -31.33
N ASN A 137 -24.87 51.48 -30.79
CA ASN A 137 -24.44 51.52 -29.39
C ASN A 137 -23.85 50.21 -28.83
N ALA A 138 -22.63 49.92 -29.30
CA ALA A 138 -21.72 49.03 -28.55
C ALA A 138 -20.80 49.89 -27.64
N PRO A 139 -20.64 49.60 -26.38
CA PRO A 139 -19.68 50.29 -25.51
C PRO A 139 -18.23 49.98 -25.93
N LYS A 140 -17.41 51.03 -25.88
CA LYS A 140 -15.98 51.04 -26.22
C LYS A 140 -15.21 50.08 -25.29
N PRO A 141 -14.24 49.29 -25.79
CA PRO A 141 -13.46 48.41 -24.98
C PRO A 141 -12.56 49.16 -23.97
N PRO A 142 -12.41 48.69 -22.74
CA PRO A 142 -11.58 49.31 -21.72
C PRO A 142 -10.09 49.15 -22.05
N ALA A 143 -9.29 50.13 -21.53
CA ALA A 143 -7.85 50.24 -21.74
C ALA A 143 -7.05 49.09 -21.14
N PRO A 144 -5.82 48.80 -21.61
CA PRO A 144 -5.08 47.56 -21.31
C PRO A 144 -4.65 47.35 -19.85
N ASP A 145 -4.72 48.33 -18.97
CA ASP A 145 -4.26 48.22 -17.58
C ASP A 145 -5.28 47.56 -16.62
N SER A 146 -6.54 47.34 -17.08
CA SER A 146 -7.58 46.71 -16.25
C SER A 146 -7.61 45.17 -16.40
N ALA A 147 -6.93 44.61 -17.42
CA ALA A 147 -6.94 43.17 -17.69
C ALA A 147 -6.05 42.38 -16.70
N LEU A 148 -5.00 43.01 -16.17
CA LEU A 148 -4.11 42.37 -15.17
C LEU A 148 -4.70 42.31 -13.75
N ALA A 149 -5.60 43.26 -13.42
CA ALA A 149 -6.27 43.25 -12.11
C ALA A 149 -7.43 42.21 -12.09
N ALA A 150 -8.09 41.95 -13.22
CA ALA A 150 -9.13 40.94 -13.31
C ALA A 150 -8.59 39.50 -13.29
N ALA A 151 -7.39 39.27 -13.83
CA ALA A 151 -6.75 37.95 -13.84
C ALA A 151 -6.30 37.51 -12.44
N ASN A 152 -5.96 38.43 -11.55
CA ASN A 152 -5.55 38.12 -10.16
C ASN A 152 -6.73 37.90 -9.20
N GLN A 153 -7.95 38.32 -9.55
CA GLN A 153 -9.15 38.04 -8.74
C GLN A 153 -9.86 36.73 -9.13
N ALA A 154 -9.61 36.19 -10.32
CA ALA A 154 -10.17 34.89 -10.76
C ALA A 154 -9.49 33.69 -10.11
N GLY A 155 -8.38 33.89 -9.38
CA GLY A 155 -7.63 32.82 -8.72
C GLY A 155 -8.09 32.46 -7.30
N GLN A 156 -9.05 33.17 -6.69
CA GLN A 156 -9.39 33.01 -5.27
C GLN A 156 -10.84 32.63 -4.94
N THR A 157 -11.69 32.35 -5.93
CA THR A 157 -13.07 31.90 -5.66
C THR A 157 -13.40 30.64 -6.44
N GLN A 158 -12.84 29.51 -6.06
CA GLN A 158 -13.34 28.19 -6.41
C GLN A 158 -13.48 27.33 -5.15
N THR A 159 -14.49 27.67 -4.36
CA THR A 159 -15.12 26.70 -3.44
C THR A 159 -16.63 26.91 -3.54
N ALA A 160 -17.34 25.81 -3.83
CA ALA A 160 -18.79 25.62 -3.87
C ALA A 160 -19.50 26.04 -5.18
N GLY A 161 -19.74 25.05 -6.04
CA GLY A 161 -20.71 25.15 -7.13
C GLY A 161 -20.41 24.09 -8.19
N GLY A 162 -21.15 22.96 -8.19
CA GLY A 162 -20.98 21.88 -9.16
C GLY A 162 -21.19 22.34 -10.60
N ALA A 163 -20.11 22.70 -11.28
CA ALA A 163 -20.08 22.81 -12.72
C ALA A 163 -19.59 21.45 -13.26
N GLN A 164 -20.45 20.72 -13.94
CA GLN A 164 -20.12 19.56 -14.73
C GLN A 164 -19.16 20.02 -15.84
N GLY A 165 -17.85 19.80 -15.63
CA GLY A 165 -16.84 19.91 -16.68
C GLY A 165 -17.15 18.90 -17.80
N PRO A 166 -16.55 19.06 -19.00
CA PRO A 166 -16.74 18.14 -20.11
C PRO A 166 -16.46 16.70 -19.63
N PRO A 167 -17.16 15.69 -20.19
CA PRO A 167 -17.03 14.30 -19.74
C PRO A 167 -15.55 13.91 -19.79
N GLN A 168 -14.97 13.73 -18.61
CA GLN A 168 -13.57 13.32 -18.49
C GLN A 168 -13.43 11.95 -19.13
N THR A 169 -12.50 11.83 -20.07
CA THR A 169 -12.17 10.56 -20.69
C THR A 169 -11.72 9.56 -19.63
N LEU A 170 -11.95 8.26 -19.87
CA LEU A 170 -11.47 7.19 -18.97
C LEU A 170 -9.97 7.37 -18.66
N ARG A 171 -9.22 7.83 -19.66
CA ARG A 171 -7.81 8.22 -19.55
C ARG A 171 -7.57 9.29 -18.47
N GLU A 172 -8.32 10.38 -18.49
CA GLU A 172 -8.15 11.46 -17.49
C GLU A 172 -8.50 10.99 -16.07
N ARG A 173 -9.51 10.13 -15.94
CA ARG A 173 -9.88 9.53 -14.65
C ARG A 173 -8.80 8.55 -14.14
N ILE A 174 -8.32 7.65 -15.00
CA ILE A 174 -7.26 6.68 -14.64
C ILE A 174 -5.96 7.43 -14.37
N LEU A 175 -5.55 8.37 -15.22
CA LEU A 175 -4.34 9.16 -15.01
C LEU A 175 -4.47 10.04 -13.77
N GLY A 176 -5.64 10.61 -13.48
CA GLY A 176 -5.91 11.36 -12.25
C GLY A 176 -5.82 10.50 -10.99
N GLN A 177 -6.35 9.29 -11.02
CA GLN A 177 -6.24 8.33 -9.92
C GLN A 177 -4.81 7.79 -9.76
N LEU A 178 -4.13 7.46 -10.86
CA LEU A 178 -2.72 7.05 -10.85
C LEU A 178 -1.80 8.19 -10.42
N ALA A 179 -2.06 9.43 -10.84
CA ALA A 179 -1.34 10.62 -10.38
C ALA A 179 -1.62 10.93 -8.91
N GLY A 180 -2.83 10.67 -8.42
CA GLY A 180 -3.18 10.71 -7.00
C GLY A 180 -2.37 9.66 -6.22
N LEU A 181 -2.42 8.41 -6.66
CA LEU A 181 -1.67 7.31 -6.04
C LEU A 181 -0.15 7.55 -6.11
N SER A 182 0.36 8.02 -7.25
CA SER A 182 1.77 8.39 -7.38
C SER A 182 2.14 9.55 -6.46
N ARG A 183 1.28 10.55 -6.30
CA ARG A 183 1.52 11.67 -5.39
C ARG A 183 1.58 11.22 -3.92
N TYR A 184 0.78 10.21 -3.53
CA TYR A 184 0.87 9.58 -2.21
C TYR A 184 2.16 8.76 -2.05
N LEU A 185 2.53 7.98 -3.06
CA LEU A 185 3.77 7.18 -3.05
C LEU A 185 5.02 8.08 -3.15
N PHE A 186 5.01 9.09 -4.03
CA PHE A 186 6.15 10.00 -4.22
C PHE A 186 6.20 11.12 -3.18
N GLY A 187 5.11 11.49 -2.52
CA GLY A 187 5.11 12.39 -1.36
C GLY A 187 5.96 11.85 -0.21
N PHE A 188 5.98 10.52 -0.04
CA PHE A 188 6.87 9.83 0.89
C PHE A 188 8.34 9.85 0.39
N VAL A 189 8.57 9.70 -0.90
CA VAL A 189 9.92 9.70 -1.52
C VAL A 189 10.51 11.11 -1.65
N SER A 190 9.70 12.17 -1.70
CA SER A 190 10.18 13.55 -1.84
C SER A 190 10.96 14.06 -0.63
N SER A 191 10.88 13.39 0.50
CA SER A 191 11.71 13.62 1.68
C SER A 191 12.79 12.53 1.79
N THR A 192 13.73 12.51 0.85
CA THR A 192 14.83 11.52 0.82
C THR A 192 15.51 11.35 2.18
N ILE A 193 15.69 12.44 2.92
CA ILE A 193 16.29 12.43 4.27
C ILE A 193 15.39 11.66 5.26
N ALA A 194 14.08 11.87 5.23
CA ALA A 194 13.16 11.18 6.14
C ALA A 194 13.06 9.69 5.81
N VAL A 195 13.10 9.32 4.53
CA VAL A 195 13.11 7.91 4.09
C VAL A 195 14.39 7.23 4.54
N VAL A 196 15.54 7.85 4.31
CA VAL A 196 16.84 7.30 4.75
C VAL A 196 16.89 7.19 6.27
N ALA A 197 16.47 8.23 7.01
CA ALA A 197 16.41 8.17 8.46
C ALA A 197 15.46 7.07 8.97
N GLY A 198 14.31 6.88 8.32
CA GLY A 198 13.36 5.81 8.63
C GLY A 198 13.95 4.42 8.39
N LEU A 199 14.61 4.22 7.25
CA LEU A 199 15.30 2.95 6.95
C LEU A 199 16.42 2.66 7.96
N VAL A 200 17.24 3.66 8.28
CA VAL A 200 18.29 3.52 9.30
C VAL A 200 17.69 3.15 10.66
N LEU A 201 16.58 3.79 11.05
CA LEU A 201 15.88 3.48 12.30
C LEU A 201 15.35 2.04 12.28
N ILE A 202 14.75 1.58 11.18
CA ILE A 202 14.31 0.18 11.04
C ILE A 202 15.48 -0.78 11.16
N LEU A 203 16.59 -0.55 10.45
CA LEU A 203 17.78 -1.41 10.49
C LEU A 203 18.37 -1.47 11.90
N VAL A 204 18.55 -0.32 12.53
CA VAL A 204 19.10 -0.24 13.90
C VAL A 204 18.21 -0.99 14.89
N LEU A 205 16.89 -0.71 14.89
CA LEU A 205 15.95 -1.39 15.78
C LEU A 205 15.90 -2.89 15.51
N SER A 206 15.94 -3.31 14.23
CA SER A 206 15.95 -4.73 13.87
C SER A 206 17.19 -5.45 14.40
N ILE A 207 18.36 -4.79 14.39
CA ILE A 207 19.59 -5.36 14.96
C ILE A 207 19.47 -5.45 16.49
N TYR A 208 19.04 -4.39 17.16
CA TYR A 208 18.97 -4.37 18.62
C TYR A 208 17.93 -5.36 19.16
N VAL A 209 16.70 -5.34 18.63
CA VAL A 209 15.64 -6.27 19.05
C VAL A 209 15.97 -7.70 18.65
N GLY A 210 16.55 -7.93 17.46
CA GLY A 210 16.99 -9.26 17.02
C GLY A 210 18.17 -9.82 17.82
N ALA A 211 19.03 -8.95 18.36
CA ALA A 211 20.16 -9.34 19.19
C ALA A 211 19.74 -9.79 20.59
N ASP A 212 18.82 -9.05 21.21
CA ASP A 212 18.44 -9.27 22.60
C ASP A 212 16.94 -8.92 22.80
N PRO A 213 16.02 -9.78 22.34
CA PRO A 213 14.57 -9.54 22.48
C PRO A 213 14.14 -9.54 23.95
N ASP A 214 14.83 -10.30 24.82
CA ASP A 214 14.48 -10.47 26.23
C ASP A 214 14.66 -9.16 27.01
N THR A 215 15.72 -8.40 26.74
CA THR A 215 15.93 -7.07 27.35
C THR A 215 14.77 -6.11 27.06
N TYR A 216 14.23 -6.14 25.84
CA TYR A 216 13.09 -5.28 25.47
C TYR A 216 11.79 -5.79 26.06
N HIS A 217 11.59 -7.11 26.08
CA HIS A 217 10.45 -7.74 26.73
C HIS A 217 10.42 -7.39 28.24
N ASP A 218 11.52 -7.58 28.95
CA ASP A 218 11.62 -7.29 30.37
C ASP A 218 11.47 -5.78 30.67
N GLY A 219 12.04 -4.93 29.82
CA GLY A 219 11.85 -3.49 29.89
C GLY A 219 10.37 -3.08 29.77
N LEU A 220 9.62 -3.68 28.85
CA LEU A 220 8.18 -3.48 28.73
C LEU A 220 7.42 -3.97 29.96
N MET A 221 7.83 -5.10 30.55
CA MET A 221 7.22 -5.62 31.79
C MET A 221 7.34 -4.67 32.97
N LEU A 222 8.37 -3.83 33.01
CA LEU A 222 8.50 -2.82 34.07
C LEU A 222 7.41 -1.74 34.02
N LEU A 223 6.78 -1.51 32.86
CA LEU A 223 5.67 -0.57 32.71
C LEU A 223 4.36 -1.10 33.31
N PHE A 224 4.24 -2.41 33.51
CA PHE A 224 3.03 -3.03 34.07
C PHE A 224 3.09 -3.05 35.59
N PRO A 225 1.97 -2.77 36.28
CA PRO A 225 1.82 -3.00 37.71
C PRO A 225 2.14 -4.46 38.08
N ARG A 226 2.74 -4.70 39.24
CA ARG A 226 3.21 -6.02 39.65
C ARG A 226 2.18 -7.17 39.48
N PRO A 227 0.88 -7.01 39.82
CA PRO A 227 -0.11 -8.08 39.66
C PRO A 227 -0.39 -8.47 38.22
N TRP A 228 -0.15 -7.56 37.27
CA TRP A 228 -0.43 -7.75 35.83
C TRP A 228 0.78 -8.21 35.04
N ARG A 229 1.98 -8.22 35.64
CA ARG A 229 3.23 -8.52 34.91
C ARG A 229 3.25 -9.91 34.29
N LYS A 230 2.82 -10.95 35.05
CA LYS A 230 2.79 -12.31 34.54
C LYS A 230 1.87 -12.40 33.31
N ARG A 231 0.63 -11.95 33.45
CA ARG A 231 -0.34 -11.99 32.36
C ARG A 231 0.04 -11.10 31.18
N GLY A 232 0.57 -9.91 31.44
CA GLY A 232 1.13 -9.03 30.41
C GLY A 232 2.28 -9.65 29.65
N GLY A 233 3.15 -10.40 30.33
CA GLY A 233 4.25 -11.14 29.72
C GLY A 233 3.77 -12.25 28.79
N GLU A 234 2.81 -13.07 29.24
CA GLU A 234 2.19 -14.11 28.39
C GLU A 234 1.59 -13.52 27.12
N VAL A 235 0.82 -12.42 27.24
CA VAL A 235 0.22 -11.74 26.09
C VAL A 235 1.28 -11.16 25.15
N LEU A 236 2.32 -10.53 25.69
CA LEU A 236 3.39 -9.93 24.87
C LEU A 236 4.18 -11.00 24.14
N THR A 237 4.46 -12.14 24.80
CA THR A 237 5.12 -13.30 24.18
C THR A 237 4.26 -13.87 23.05
N ALA A 238 2.96 -14.06 23.27
CA ALA A 238 2.04 -14.53 22.25
C ALA A 238 1.96 -13.58 21.04
N ILE A 239 1.90 -12.26 21.28
CA ILE A 239 1.97 -11.24 20.22
C ILE A 239 3.30 -11.36 19.44
N SER A 240 4.42 -11.51 20.13
CA SER A 240 5.74 -11.62 19.50
C SER A 240 5.84 -12.85 18.59
N ILE A 241 5.32 -13.99 19.04
CA ILE A 241 5.25 -15.23 18.24
C ILE A 241 4.37 -15.03 17.01
N ALA A 242 3.19 -14.45 17.18
CA ALA A 242 2.26 -14.18 16.08
C ALA A 242 2.87 -13.26 15.00
N LEU A 243 3.48 -12.15 15.44
CA LEU A 243 4.12 -11.19 14.56
C LEU A 243 5.31 -11.78 13.82
N ARG A 244 6.13 -12.58 14.52
CA ARG A 244 7.27 -13.28 13.95
C ARG A 244 6.82 -14.29 12.88
N LYS A 245 5.83 -15.16 13.19
CA LYS A 245 5.28 -16.14 12.24
C LYS A 245 4.70 -15.42 11.02
N TRP A 246 3.90 -14.38 11.23
CA TRP A 246 3.30 -13.59 10.16
C TRP A 246 4.37 -12.98 9.24
N LEU A 247 5.37 -12.29 9.79
CA LEU A 247 6.38 -11.61 8.96
C LEU A 247 7.23 -12.59 8.15
N VAL A 248 7.66 -13.70 8.75
CA VAL A 248 8.44 -14.74 8.05
C VAL A 248 7.61 -15.29 6.88
N THR A 249 6.34 -15.62 7.12
CA THR A 249 5.42 -16.08 6.07
C THR A 249 5.28 -15.03 4.97
N GLN A 250 5.10 -13.76 5.33
CA GLN A 250 4.94 -12.68 4.37
C GLN A 250 6.18 -12.47 3.50
N LEU A 251 7.38 -12.54 4.08
CA LEU A 251 8.64 -12.44 3.34
C LEU A 251 8.80 -13.59 2.35
N ILE A 252 8.43 -14.81 2.74
CA ILE A 252 8.45 -15.98 1.83
C ILE A 252 7.43 -15.78 0.71
N ALA A 253 6.21 -15.36 1.04
CA ALA A 253 5.16 -15.08 0.05
C ALA A 253 5.62 -14.04 -0.98
N MET A 254 6.24 -12.94 -0.54
CA MET A 254 6.79 -11.89 -1.42
C MET A 254 7.78 -12.46 -2.44
N VAL A 255 8.69 -13.33 -2.01
CA VAL A 255 9.68 -13.96 -2.90
C VAL A 255 8.99 -14.91 -3.87
N VAL A 256 8.13 -15.78 -3.37
CA VAL A 256 7.42 -16.79 -4.20
C VAL A 256 6.54 -16.09 -5.24
N ILE A 257 5.70 -15.14 -4.84
CA ILE A 257 4.81 -14.41 -5.75
C ILE A 257 5.62 -13.59 -6.76
N GLY A 258 6.70 -12.93 -6.33
CA GLY A 258 7.57 -12.18 -7.23
C GLY A 258 8.20 -13.08 -8.32
N VAL A 259 8.71 -14.24 -7.94
CA VAL A 259 9.30 -15.22 -8.87
C VAL A 259 8.22 -15.81 -9.78
N VAL A 260 7.10 -16.30 -9.22
CA VAL A 260 6.00 -16.90 -9.99
C VAL A 260 5.44 -15.90 -11.00
N SER A 261 5.17 -14.66 -10.56
CA SER A 261 4.68 -13.60 -11.45
C SER A 261 5.66 -13.30 -12.56
N THR A 262 6.97 -13.21 -12.26
CA THR A 262 8.01 -13.02 -13.27
C THR A 262 7.98 -14.16 -14.31
N VAL A 263 7.99 -15.41 -13.85
CA VAL A 263 8.00 -16.58 -14.73
C VAL A 263 6.75 -16.64 -15.62
N VAL A 264 5.58 -16.43 -15.04
CA VAL A 264 4.31 -16.44 -15.78
C VAL A 264 4.27 -15.33 -16.82
N LEU A 265 4.71 -14.10 -16.48
CA LEU A 265 4.75 -12.98 -17.41
C LEU A 265 5.78 -13.21 -18.53
N LEU A 266 6.91 -13.88 -18.26
CA LEU A 266 7.89 -14.29 -19.27
C LEU A 266 7.29 -15.33 -20.23
N ILE A 267 6.58 -16.34 -19.71
CA ILE A 267 5.91 -17.36 -20.53
C ILE A 267 4.85 -16.73 -21.43
N LEU A 268 4.09 -15.75 -20.93
CA LEU A 268 3.12 -14.99 -21.71
C LEU A 268 3.78 -14.01 -22.71
N GLY A 269 5.10 -13.85 -22.65
CA GLY A 269 5.83 -12.92 -23.52
C GLY A 269 5.46 -11.46 -23.24
N VAL A 270 5.12 -11.12 -22.00
CA VAL A 270 4.82 -9.74 -21.59
C VAL A 270 6.11 -8.95 -21.47
N LYS A 271 6.14 -7.78 -22.10
CA LYS A 271 7.30 -6.88 -21.99
C LYS A 271 7.44 -6.35 -20.57
N ALA A 272 8.66 -6.14 -20.12
CA ALA A 272 8.98 -5.73 -18.76
C ALA A 272 8.53 -6.76 -17.67
N ALA A 273 8.54 -8.07 -18.00
CA ALA A 273 8.12 -9.14 -17.09
C ALA A 273 8.90 -9.11 -15.75
N VAL A 274 10.23 -8.92 -15.79
CA VAL A 274 11.07 -8.91 -14.58
C VAL A 274 10.69 -7.76 -13.63
N PRO A 275 10.68 -6.47 -14.04
CA PRO A 275 10.25 -5.40 -13.14
C PRO A 275 8.80 -5.54 -12.68
N LEU A 276 7.91 -6.06 -13.50
CA LEU A 276 6.52 -6.31 -13.10
C LEU A 276 6.42 -7.39 -12.02
N GLY A 277 7.19 -8.48 -12.14
CA GLY A 277 7.26 -9.51 -11.11
C GLY A 277 7.91 -9.01 -9.82
N VAL A 278 8.97 -8.18 -9.91
CA VAL A 278 9.57 -7.53 -8.73
C VAL A 278 8.55 -6.61 -8.04
N ILE A 279 7.79 -5.83 -8.81
CA ILE A 279 6.71 -4.98 -8.25
C ILE A 279 5.65 -5.85 -7.59
N ALA A 280 5.26 -6.98 -8.20
CA ALA A 280 4.29 -7.91 -7.63
C ALA A 280 4.79 -8.45 -6.28
N GLY A 281 6.03 -8.95 -6.22
CA GLY A 281 6.62 -9.44 -4.97
C GLY A 281 6.78 -8.36 -3.89
N LEU A 282 7.17 -7.14 -4.23
CA LEU A 282 7.29 -6.05 -3.25
C LEU A 282 5.93 -5.58 -2.74
N LEU A 283 4.95 -5.44 -3.62
CA LEU A 283 3.59 -5.04 -3.25
C LEU A 283 2.85 -6.12 -2.45
N GLU A 284 3.26 -7.38 -2.58
CA GLU A 284 2.72 -8.51 -1.81
C GLU A 284 2.84 -8.32 -0.30
N PHE A 285 3.77 -7.46 0.17
CA PHE A 285 3.83 -7.08 1.59
C PHE A 285 2.50 -6.53 2.12
N ILE A 286 1.66 -6.00 1.27
CA ILE A 286 0.31 -5.51 1.59
C ILE A 286 -0.71 -6.51 1.03
N PRO A 287 -1.14 -7.52 1.81
CA PRO A 287 -2.09 -8.53 1.34
C PRO A 287 -3.35 -7.88 0.76
N THR A 288 -3.96 -8.49 -0.24
CA THR A 288 -5.17 -8.05 -0.94
C THR A 288 -4.96 -6.82 -1.84
N VAL A 289 -4.36 -5.74 -1.32
CA VAL A 289 -4.13 -4.49 -2.07
C VAL A 289 -2.96 -4.65 -3.04
N GLY A 290 -1.89 -5.30 -2.61
CA GLY A 290 -0.68 -5.52 -3.39
C GLY A 290 -0.91 -6.24 -4.71
N PRO A 291 -1.52 -7.43 -4.71
CA PRO A 291 -1.86 -8.16 -5.93
C PRO A 291 -2.69 -7.36 -6.92
N ILE A 292 -3.70 -6.63 -6.44
CA ILE A 292 -4.55 -5.78 -7.30
C ILE A 292 -3.73 -4.65 -7.93
N LEU A 293 -2.90 -3.96 -7.13
CA LEU A 293 -2.09 -2.84 -7.63
C LEU A 293 -1.01 -3.31 -8.62
N SER A 294 -0.41 -4.48 -8.37
CA SER A 294 0.61 -5.06 -9.27
C SER A 294 0.03 -5.61 -10.57
N ALA A 295 -1.23 -6.08 -10.55
CA ALA A 295 -1.92 -6.55 -11.74
C ALA A 295 -2.18 -5.43 -12.75
N LEU A 296 -2.48 -4.21 -12.30
CA LEU A 296 -2.82 -3.08 -13.18
C LEU A 296 -1.75 -2.80 -14.26
N PRO A 297 -0.47 -2.55 -13.91
CA PRO A 297 0.57 -2.33 -14.91
C PRO A 297 0.86 -3.59 -15.74
N ALA A 298 0.72 -4.80 -15.18
CA ALA A 298 0.93 -6.03 -15.91
C ALA A 298 -0.13 -6.25 -17.00
N VAL A 299 -1.40 -6.04 -16.69
CA VAL A 299 -2.52 -6.10 -17.64
C VAL A 299 -2.37 -5.02 -18.72
N ALA A 300 -2.02 -3.79 -18.33
CA ALA A 300 -1.77 -2.72 -19.28
C ALA A 300 -0.65 -3.07 -20.27
N MET A 301 0.44 -3.66 -19.79
CA MET A 301 1.54 -4.12 -20.67
C MET A 301 1.12 -5.28 -21.58
N GLY A 302 0.27 -6.20 -21.13
CA GLY A 302 -0.34 -7.22 -21.97
C GLY A 302 -1.19 -6.58 -23.09
N PHE A 303 -1.92 -5.52 -22.76
CA PHE A 303 -2.79 -4.82 -23.71
C PHE A 303 -2.04 -4.07 -24.81
N VAL A 304 -0.77 -3.69 -24.56
CA VAL A 304 0.10 -3.09 -25.61
C VAL A 304 0.21 -4.00 -26.82
N ASP A 305 0.33 -5.32 -26.58
CA ASP A 305 0.48 -6.31 -27.65
C ASP A 305 -0.90 -6.70 -28.22
N SER A 306 -1.83 -7.15 -27.38
CA SER A 306 -3.19 -7.45 -27.81
C SER A 306 -4.18 -7.57 -26.62
N PRO A 307 -5.50 -7.37 -26.84
CA PRO A 307 -6.53 -7.61 -25.83
C PRO A 307 -6.55 -9.03 -25.28
N GLU A 308 -6.25 -10.03 -26.14
CA GLU A 308 -6.19 -11.45 -25.77
C GLU A 308 -5.06 -11.72 -24.79
N LYS A 309 -3.89 -11.08 -25.00
CA LYS A 309 -2.76 -11.16 -24.08
C LYS A 309 -3.08 -10.50 -22.75
N ALA A 310 -3.75 -9.34 -22.74
CA ALA A 310 -4.22 -8.71 -21.53
C ALA A 310 -5.17 -9.62 -20.73
N LEU A 311 -6.12 -10.28 -21.42
CA LEU A 311 -7.01 -11.24 -20.79
C LEU A 311 -6.24 -12.42 -20.21
N ALA A 312 -5.23 -12.94 -20.92
CA ALA A 312 -4.37 -14.01 -20.44
C ALA A 312 -3.61 -13.58 -19.17
N VAL A 313 -3.13 -12.34 -19.09
CA VAL A 313 -2.49 -11.77 -17.88
C VAL A 313 -3.50 -11.69 -16.72
N VAL A 314 -4.72 -11.23 -16.95
CA VAL A 314 -5.77 -11.21 -15.91
C VAL A 314 -6.04 -12.62 -15.37
N ILE A 315 -6.22 -13.59 -16.26
CA ILE A 315 -6.44 -15.00 -15.87
C ILE A 315 -5.24 -15.53 -15.07
N ALA A 316 -4.02 -15.21 -15.51
CA ALA A 316 -2.80 -15.60 -14.81
C ALA A 316 -2.72 -15.01 -13.40
N TYR A 317 -3.01 -13.72 -13.21
CA TYR A 317 -3.03 -13.10 -11.88
C TYR A 317 -4.11 -13.69 -10.98
N ILE A 318 -5.29 -13.99 -11.53
CA ILE A 318 -6.33 -14.71 -10.77
C ILE A 318 -5.83 -16.10 -10.37
N ALA A 319 -5.17 -16.83 -11.27
CA ALA A 319 -4.63 -18.14 -10.97
C ALA A 319 -3.52 -18.10 -9.91
N ILE A 320 -2.63 -17.10 -9.98
CA ILE A 320 -1.59 -16.83 -8.96
C ILE A 320 -2.24 -16.56 -7.61
N GLN A 321 -3.28 -15.72 -7.56
CA GLN A 321 -4.02 -15.41 -6.33
C GLN A 321 -4.71 -16.65 -5.73
N GLN A 322 -5.27 -17.50 -6.59
CA GLN A 322 -5.87 -18.76 -6.12
C GLN A 322 -4.80 -19.74 -5.61
N MET A 323 -3.67 -19.83 -6.30
CA MET A 323 -2.52 -20.62 -5.83
C MET A 323 -2.02 -20.11 -4.46
N GLU A 324 -1.91 -18.80 -4.28
CA GLU A 324 -1.54 -18.19 -3.01
C GLU A 324 -2.53 -18.58 -1.91
N ASN A 325 -3.82 -18.33 -2.11
CA ASN A 325 -4.85 -18.55 -1.09
C ASN A 325 -5.05 -20.03 -0.72
N TYR A 326 -4.96 -20.94 -1.70
CA TYR A 326 -5.29 -22.37 -1.50
C TYR A 326 -4.07 -23.27 -1.32
N LEU A 327 -2.88 -22.85 -1.76
CA LEU A 327 -1.66 -23.65 -1.64
C LEU A 327 -0.60 -22.96 -0.76
N LEU A 328 -0.25 -21.72 -1.07
CA LEU A 328 0.89 -21.07 -0.41
C LEU A 328 0.57 -20.71 1.04
N ILE A 329 -0.54 -20.03 1.29
CA ILE A 329 -0.93 -19.60 2.64
C ILE A 329 -1.18 -20.81 3.57
N PRO A 330 -1.98 -21.83 3.21
CA PRO A 330 -2.15 -23.00 4.08
C PRO A 330 -0.86 -23.80 4.32
N PHE A 331 0.06 -23.78 3.34
CA PHE A 331 1.37 -24.44 3.50
C PHE A 331 2.27 -23.69 4.48
N LEU A 332 2.24 -22.35 4.46
CA LEU A 332 3.09 -21.49 5.27
C LEU A 332 2.51 -21.18 6.67
N MET A 333 1.17 -21.11 6.79
CA MET A 333 0.46 -20.69 8.01
C MET A 333 -0.28 -21.83 8.72
N ARG A 334 0.28 -23.04 8.75
CA ARG A 334 -0.37 -24.19 9.45
C ARG A 334 -0.71 -23.89 10.92
N GLU A 335 0.01 -22.96 11.53
CA GLU A 335 -0.11 -22.56 12.95
C GLU A 335 -0.21 -21.04 13.11
N GLY A 336 -0.74 -20.34 12.10
CA GLY A 336 -0.84 -18.88 12.11
C GLY A 336 -2.12 -18.37 12.79
N VAL A 337 -2.15 -17.07 13.07
CA VAL A 337 -3.36 -16.39 13.53
C VAL A 337 -4.32 -16.24 12.35
N ASP A 338 -5.50 -16.85 12.44
CA ASP A 338 -6.57 -16.65 11.46
C ASP A 338 -7.06 -15.19 11.49
N LEU A 339 -6.74 -14.46 10.44
CA LEU A 339 -7.17 -13.09 10.24
C LEU A 339 -8.37 -13.06 9.29
N PRO A 340 -9.59 -12.75 9.76
CA PRO A 340 -10.76 -12.65 8.89
C PRO A 340 -10.52 -11.62 7.78
N PRO A 341 -10.75 -11.97 6.49
CA PRO A 341 -10.46 -11.08 5.36
C PRO A 341 -11.15 -9.72 5.46
N ALA A 342 -12.39 -9.68 5.96
CA ALA A 342 -13.13 -8.45 6.15
C ALA A 342 -12.44 -7.50 7.15
N LEU A 343 -11.95 -8.04 8.29
CA LEU A 343 -11.23 -7.23 9.28
C LEU A 343 -9.90 -6.74 8.73
N THR A 344 -9.21 -7.56 7.95
CA THR A 344 -7.95 -7.19 7.29
C THR A 344 -8.17 -6.00 6.34
N ILE A 345 -9.20 -6.05 5.48
CA ILE A 345 -9.52 -4.95 4.55
C ILE A 345 -9.90 -3.68 5.32
N ILE A 346 -10.73 -3.79 6.37
CA ILE A 346 -11.13 -2.65 7.19
C ILE A 346 -9.91 -2.05 7.90
N ALA A 347 -9.04 -2.87 8.50
CA ALA A 347 -7.83 -2.41 9.15
C ALA A 347 -6.89 -1.69 8.16
N GLN A 348 -6.69 -2.25 6.97
CA GLN A 348 -5.90 -1.62 5.92
C GLN A 348 -6.49 -0.27 5.49
N ALA A 349 -7.81 -0.19 5.28
CA ALA A 349 -8.48 1.05 4.90
C ALA A 349 -8.37 2.13 5.98
N LEU A 350 -8.61 1.77 7.25
CA LEU A 350 -8.51 2.70 8.37
C LEU A 350 -7.08 3.18 8.61
N MET A 351 -6.10 2.26 8.62
CA MET A 351 -4.70 2.59 8.81
C MET A 351 -4.15 3.43 7.65
N ALA A 352 -4.56 3.14 6.41
CA ALA A 352 -4.22 3.94 5.25
C ALA A 352 -4.80 5.36 5.32
N LEU A 353 -6.07 5.48 5.77
CA LEU A 353 -6.74 6.77 5.91
C LEU A 353 -6.10 7.65 6.99
N ILE A 354 -5.76 7.06 8.14
CA ILE A 354 -5.24 7.79 9.29
C ILE A 354 -3.75 8.08 9.14
N PHE A 355 -2.97 7.09 8.74
CA PHE A 355 -1.50 7.12 8.78
C PHE A 355 -0.85 7.02 7.39
N GLY A 356 -1.64 7.03 6.32
CA GLY A 356 -1.13 6.94 4.95
C GLY A 356 -0.44 5.60 4.65
N PHE A 357 0.59 5.66 3.81
CA PHE A 357 1.30 4.48 3.32
C PHE A 357 1.96 3.64 4.43
N LEU A 358 2.58 4.31 5.43
CA LEU A 358 3.18 3.60 6.57
C LEU A 358 2.11 2.88 7.40
N GLY A 359 0.94 3.50 7.57
CA GLY A 359 -0.20 2.85 8.22
C GLY A 359 -0.66 1.61 7.47
N LEU A 360 -0.74 1.68 6.14
CA LEU A 360 -1.10 0.54 5.29
C LEU A 360 -0.12 -0.62 5.44
N LEU A 361 1.20 -0.33 5.50
CA LEU A 361 2.23 -1.35 5.75
C LEU A 361 2.10 -2.01 7.14
N CYS A 362 1.75 -1.23 8.15
CA CYS A 362 1.62 -1.72 9.52
C CYS A 362 0.23 -2.34 9.81
N ALA A 363 -0.74 -2.22 8.91
CA ALA A 363 -2.15 -2.56 9.18
C ALA A 363 -2.34 -4.01 9.60
N VAL A 364 -1.80 -4.94 8.83
CA VAL A 364 -1.99 -6.38 9.08
C VAL A 364 -1.26 -6.86 10.33
N PRO A 365 0.03 -6.55 10.53
CA PRO A 365 0.69 -6.94 11.78
C PRO A 365 0.10 -6.25 13.02
N ALA A 366 -0.36 -5.00 12.92
CA ALA A 366 -1.05 -4.34 14.02
C ALA A 366 -2.41 -5.01 14.33
N LEU A 367 -3.14 -5.44 13.30
CA LEU A 367 -4.37 -6.22 13.46
C LEU A 367 -4.08 -7.57 14.13
N ALA A 368 -3.04 -8.29 13.70
CA ALA A 368 -2.65 -9.57 14.29
C ALA A 368 -2.31 -9.41 15.78
N ALA A 369 -1.50 -8.42 16.14
CA ALA A 369 -1.18 -8.11 17.53
C ALA A 369 -2.43 -7.77 18.36
N THR A 370 -3.33 -6.96 17.78
CA THR A 370 -4.58 -6.59 18.44
C THR A 370 -5.51 -7.79 18.64
N MET A 371 -5.63 -8.67 17.64
CA MET A 371 -6.45 -9.88 17.76
C MET A 371 -5.93 -10.83 18.82
N VAL A 372 -4.62 -11.06 18.90
CA VAL A 372 -4.01 -11.87 19.97
C VAL A 372 -4.31 -11.26 21.33
N ALA A 373 -4.10 -9.94 21.48
CA ALA A 373 -4.39 -9.25 22.73
C ALA A 373 -5.89 -9.38 23.13
N VAL A 374 -6.81 -9.18 22.18
CA VAL A 374 -8.26 -9.31 22.43
C VAL A 374 -8.64 -10.75 22.78
N LYS A 375 -8.10 -11.74 22.05
CA LYS A 375 -8.36 -13.16 22.35
C LYS A 375 -7.92 -13.51 23.79
N MET A 376 -6.73 -13.10 24.19
CA MET A 376 -6.21 -13.45 25.52
C MET A 376 -6.81 -12.63 26.64
N LEU A 377 -6.91 -11.30 26.51
CA LEU A 377 -7.33 -10.42 27.60
C LEU A 377 -8.85 -10.29 27.71
N TYR A 378 -9.59 -10.44 26.62
CA TYR A 378 -11.03 -10.28 26.64
C TYR A 378 -11.75 -11.62 26.54
N VAL A 379 -11.47 -12.43 25.52
CA VAL A 379 -12.21 -13.69 25.31
C VAL A 379 -11.86 -14.70 26.41
N GLN A 380 -10.57 -14.87 26.71
CA GLN A 380 -10.13 -15.84 27.71
C GLN A 380 -10.38 -15.33 29.15
N ASP A 381 -9.96 -14.08 29.46
CA ASP A 381 -9.96 -13.60 30.86
C ASP A 381 -11.32 -13.01 31.28
N VAL A 382 -12.13 -12.44 30.36
CA VAL A 382 -13.41 -11.80 30.70
C VAL A 382 -14.60 -12.66 30.31
N VAL A 383 -14.60 -13.25 29.09
CA VAL A 383 -15.70 -14.11 28.61
C VAL A 383 -15.58 -15.51 29.21
N GLY A 384 -14.36 -15.99 29.49
CA GLY A 384 -14.09 -17.29 30.08
C GLY A 384 -14.08 -18.44 29.06
N GLU A 385 -13.98 -18.15 27.75
CA GLU A 385 -13.85 -19.17 26.73
C GLU A 385 -12.38 -19.57 26.57
N PRO A 386 -12.02 -20.87 26.58
CA PRO A 386 -10.66 -21.30 26.32
C PRO A 386 -10.29 -20.93 24.88
N VAL A 387 -9.21 -20.19 24.72
CA VAL A 387 -8.69 -19.78 23.40
C VAL A 387 -7.32 -20.40 23.22
N GLU A 388 -7.20 -21.36 22.34
CA GLU A 388 -5.91 -21.86 21.86
C GLU A 388 -5.28 -20.77 20.97
N VAL A 389 -4.33 -20.03 21.53
CA VAL A 389 -3.61 -19.00 20.76
C VAL A 389 -2.43 -19.64 20.03
N PHE A 390 -1.77 -20.64 20.65
CA PHE A 390 -0.76 -21.51 20.06
C PHE A 390 -0.65 -22.80 20.90
N GLU A 391 -0.58 -23.95 20.26
CA GLU A 391 -0.48 -25.27 20.87
C GLU A 391 0.88 -25.52 21.57
N GLU A 392 1.88 -24.64 21.36
CA GLU A 392 3.27 -24.80 21.80
C GLU A 392 3.62 -24.20 23.19
N LEU A 393 2.67 -23.58 23.91
CA LEU A 393 2.97 -22.97 25.21
C LEU A 393 2.82 -23.96 26.40
N ASP A 394 2.30 -25.17 26.16
CA ASP A 394 2.02 -26.15 27.24
C ASP A 394 3.07 -27.26 27.42
N ASP A 395 4.10 -27.35 26.58
CA ASP A 395 5.08 -28.46 26.63
C ASP A 395 6.35 -28.19 27.48
N ASP A 396 6.43 -27.05 28.18
CA ASP A 396 7.60 -26.68 29.02
C ASP A 396 7.25 -26.57 30.53
N ASP A 397 6.43 -27.50 31.11
CA ASP A 397 6.33 -27.70 32.57
C ASP A 397 6.92 -29.04 33.02
#